data_26ba2c74d9b3795bd64601788a4f9f97
#
_entry.id   26ba2c74d9b3795bd64601788a4f9f97
#
_cell.length_a   1.000
_cell.length_b   1.000
_cell.length_c   1.000
_cell.angle_alpha   90.00
_cell.angle_beta   90.00
_cell.angle_gamma   90.00
#
_symmetry.space_group_name_H-M   'P 1'
#
loop_
_entity.id
_entity.type
_entity.pdbx_description
1 polymer ?
#
loop_
_entity_poly.entity_id
_entity_poly.type
_entity_poly.pdbx_seq_one_letter_code
_entity_poly.pdbx_strand_id
1 'polypeptide(L)'
;ELWKKVSVLSGGEKMRCMISRMMLTDANCIILDTPTNHLDLESIQAFNNTLQSFKGNILFSSHDHEFIQTVANRIIELTPNGIIDRIMEYDDYITDPMVAELREKLYK
;
A
#
# COMPACT_ATOMS: atom_id res chain seq x y z
N GLU A 1 -3.35 11.93 22.50
CA GLU A 1 -3.90 11.82 21.13
C GLU A 1 -5.41 11.63 21.11
N LEU A 2 -5.94 10.84 22.07
CA LEU A 2 -7.40 10.60 22.13
C LEU A 2 -8.20 11.87 22.43
N TRP A 3 -7.55 12.88 23.00
CA TRP A 3 -8.19 14.14 23.35
C TRP A 3 -8.27 15.13 22.19
N LYS A 4 -7.54 14.89 21.11
CA LYS A 4 -7.52 15.77 19.95
C LYS A 4 -8.72 15.51 19.05
N LYS A 5 -9.32 16.57 18.55
CA LYS A 5 -10.31 16.45 17.49
C LYS A 5 -9.59 16.05 16.19
N VAL A 6 -10.26 15.27 15.33
CA VAL A 6 -9.69 14.83 14.07
C VAL A 6 -9.21 16.00 13.21
N SER A 7 -9.88 17.14 13.28
CA SER A 7 -9.53 18.33 12.49
C SER A 7 -8.18 18.94 12.86
N VAL A 8 -7.62 18.64 14.04
CA VAL A 8 -6.31 19.17 14.45
C VAL A 8 -5.18 18.15 14.33
N LEU A 9 -5.48 16.95 13.86
CA LEU A 9 -4.47 15.93 13.65
C LEU A 9 -3.73 16.15 12.33
N SER A 10 -2.46 15.75 12.28
CA SER A 10 -1.70 15.71 11.04
C SER A 10 -2.27 14.62 10.11
N GLY A 11 -1.88 14.67 8.83
CA GLY A 11 -2.27 13.63 7.88
C GLY A 11 -1.86 12.24 8.32
N GLY A 12 -0.65 12.09 8.84
CA GLY A 12 -0.15 10.81 9.35
C GLY A 12 -0.90 10.34 10.59
N GLU A 13 -1.22 11.27 11.50
CA GLU A 13 -2.01 10.94 12.68
C GLU A 13 -3.41 10.49 12.30
N LYS A 14 -4.06 11.16 11.34
CA LYS A 14 -5.37 10.77 10.83
C LYS A 14 -5.35 9.36 10.25
N MET A 15 -4.34 9.05 9.45
CA MET A 15 -4.20 7.73 8.84
C MET A 15 -4.02 6.64 9.89
N ARG A 16 -3.17 6.88 10.90
CA ARG A 16 -2.97 5.92 11.98
C ARG A 16 -4.24 5.68 12.79
N CYS A 17 -4.98 6.74 13.08
CA CYS A 17 -6.26 6.61 13.78
C CYS A 17 -7.26 5.79 12.98
N MET A 18 -7.34 6.01 11.68
CA MET A 18 -8.24 5.28 10.80
C MET A 18 -7.88 3.80 10.73
N ILE A 19 -6.59 3.48 10.55
CA ILE A 19 -6.12 2.09 10.50
C ILE A 19 -6.37 1.39 11.84
N SER A 20 -6.07 2.05 12.95
CA SER A 20 -6.32 1.48 14.28
C SER A 20 -7.80 1.16 14.48
N ARG A 21 -8.68 2.05 14.02
CA ARG A 21 -10.12 1.83 14.08
C ARG A 21 -10.53 0.62 13.25
N MET A 22 -9.98 0.49 12.05
CA MET A 22 -10.25 -0.66 11.18
C MET A 22 -9.81 -1.98 11.82
N MET A 23 -8.65 -1.98 12.49
CA MET A 23 -8.16 -3.15 13.20
C MET A 23 -9.09 -3.57 14.34
N LEU A 24 -9.69 -2.60 15.01
CA LEU A 24 -10.61 -2.86 16.11
C LEU A 24 -11.97 -3.40 15.66
N THR A 25 -12.32 -3.23 14.39
CA THR A 25 -13.60 -3.71 13.85
C THR A 25 -13.52 -5.15 13.30
N ASP A 26 -12.45 -5.86 13.58
CA ASP A 26 -12.22 -7.24 13.10
C ASP A 26 -12.25 -7.36 11.57
N ALA A 27 -11.88 -6.30 10.87
CA ALA A 27 -11.75 -6.36 9.41
C ALA A 27 -10.66 -7.35 9.03
N ASN A 28 -10.94 -8.23 8.08
CA ASN A 28 -9.95 -9.19 7.57
C ASN A 28 -9.31 -8.71 6.27
N CYS A 29 -9.78 -7.61 5.70
CA CYS A 29 -9.23 -7.01 4.49
C CYS A 29 -9.39 -5.50 4.57
N ILE A 30 -8.31 -4.78 4.26
CA ILE A 30 -8.31 -3.32 4.21
C ILE A 30 -7.96 -2.91 2.78
N ILE A 31 -8.72 -1.95 2.24
CA ILE A 31 -8.48 -1.39 0.91
C ILE A 31 -8.05 0.06 1.07
N LEU A 32 -6.88 0.40 0.53
CA LEU A 32 -6.29 1.73 0.65
C LEU A 32 -5.94 2.27 -0.73
N ASP A 33 -6.40 3.46 -1.04
CA ASP A 33 -6.09 4.14 -2.30
C ASP A 33 -5.07 5.26 -2.06
N THR A 34 -3.87 5.08 -2.61
CA THR A 34 -2.75 6.03 -2.48
C THR A 34 -2.58 6.54 -1.04
N PRO A 35 -2.42 5.61 -0.06
CA PRO A 35 -2.48 5.99 1.36
C PRO A 35 -1.35 6.89 1.84
N THR A 36 -0.22 6.94 1.12
CA THR A 36 0.91 7.77 1.51
C THR A 36 0.93 9.12 0.80
N ASN A 37 -0.11 9.43 0.01
CA ASN A 37 -0.20 10.70 -0.70
C ASN A 37 -0.29 11.85 0.31
N HIS A 38 0.55 12.88 0.12
CA HIS A 38 0.63 14.06 0.98
C HIS A 38 1.15 13.80 2.40
N LEU A 39 1.74 12.62 2.68
CA LEU A 39 2.38 12.35 3.96
C LEU A 39 3.88 12.67 3.89
N ASP A 40 4.46 13.11 5.01
CA ASP A 40 5.90 13.27 5.12
C ASP A 40 6.57 11.91 5.35
N LEU A 41 7.90 11.88 5.26
CA LEU A 41 8.66 10.63 5.36
C LEU A 41 8.46 9.93 6.70
N GLU A 42 8.45 10.68 7.78
CA GLU A 42 8.27 10.13 9.13
C GLU A 42 6.89 9.50 9.28
N SER A 43 5.85 10.17 8.77
CA SER A 43 4.48 9.65 8.79
C SER A 43 4.34 8.39 7.94
N ILE A 44 5.02 8.33 6.79
CA ILE A 44 5.02 7.15 5.93
C ILE A 44 5.63 5.96 6.66
N GLN A 45 6.74 6.16 7.37
CA GLN A 45 7.38 5.08 8.13
C GLN A 45 6.49 4.58 9.26
N ALA A 46 5.86 5.48 10.00
CA ALA A 46 4.94 5.11 11.07
C ALA A 46 3.74 4.34 10.51
N PHE A 47 3.23 4.76 9.37
CA PHE A 47 2.14 4.10 8.67
C PHE A 47 2.54 2.69 8.22
N ASN A 48 3.72 2.54 7.63
CA ASN A 48 4.27 1.24 7.24
C ASN A 48 4.33 0.27 8.41
N ASN A 49 4.85 0.72 9.55
CA ASN A 49 4.96 -0.11 10.73
C ASN A 49 3.60 -0.59 11.22
N THR A 50 2.60 0.30 11.16
CA THR A 50 1.24 -0.05 11.55
C THR A 50 0.65 -1.10 10.62
N LEU A 51 0.84 -0.96 9.30
CA LEU A 51 0.33 -1.93 8.34
C LEU A 51 0.99 -3.30 8.47
N GLN A 52 2.28 -3.34 8.78
CA GLN A 52 2.99 -4.60 8.96
C GLN A 52 2.48 -5.41 10.14
N SER A 53 1.89 -4.76 11.13
CA SER A 53 1.29 -5.46 12.27
C SER A 53 -0.12 -5.96 12.02
N PHE A 54 -0.72 -5.59 10.89
CA PHE A 54 -2.06 -6.06 10.53
C PHE A 54 -2.02 -7.51 10.04
N LYS A 55 -2.87 -8.36 10.61
CA LYS A 55 -2.85 -9.80 10.36
C LYS A 55 -3.77 -10.24 9.22
N GLY A 56 -4.54 -9.33 8.64
CA GLY A 56 -5.40 -9.62 7.50
C GLY A 56 -4.74 -9.31 6.18
N ASN A 57 -5.56 -9.18 5.15
CA ASN A 57 -5.10 -8.82 3.82
C ASN A 57 -5.21 -7.32 3.59
N ILE A 58 -4.24 -6.76 2.91
CA ILE A 58 -4.23 -5.34 2.55
C ILE A 58 -4.13 -5.24 1.03
N LEU A 59 -5.11 -4.57 0.41
CA LEU A 59 -5.06 -4.21 -1.00
C LEU A 59 -4.86 -2.70 -1.09
N PHE A 60 -3.80 -2.27 -1.76
CA PHE A 60 -3.53 -0.84 -1.86
C PHE A 60 -3.01 -0.47 -3.24
N SER A 61 -3.21 0.79 -3.60
CA SER A 61 -2.58 1.41 -4.76
C SER A 61 -1.54 2.43 -4.28
N SER A 62 -0.39 2.48 -4.95
CA SER A 62 0.66 3.43 -4.59
C SER A 62 1.61 3.67 -5.75
N HIS A 63 2.20 4.86 -5.77
CA HIS A 63 3.30 5.21 -6.68
C HIS A 63 4.63 5.34 -5.92
N ASP A 64 4.63 5.08 -4.62
CA ASP A 64 5.81 5.19 -3.77
C ASP A 64 6.56 3.85 -3.76
N HIS A 65 7.76 3.83 -4.35
CA HIS A 65 8.57 2.63 -4.47
C HIS A 65 8.89 2.01 -3.10
N GLU A 66 9.33 2.81 -2.14
CA GLU A 66 9.69 2.29 -0.82
C GLU A 66 8.49 1.72 -0.09
N PHE A 67 7.34 2.37 -0.19
CA PHE A 67 6.12 1.88 0.42
C PHE A 67 5.72 0.53 -0.16
N ILE A 68 5.71 0.41 -1.49
CA ILE A 68 5.37 -0.84 -2.17
C ILE A 68 6.35 -1.94 -1.78
N GLN A 69 7.65 -1.64 -1.82
CA GLN A 69 8.70 -2.62 -1.52
C GLN A 69 8.60 -3.12 -0.08
N THR A 70 8.25 -2.25 0.86
CA THR A 70 8.20 -2.59 2.28
C THR A 70 6.94 -3.39 2.64
N VAL A 71 5.82 -3.09 2.02
CA VAL A 71 4.50 -3.63 2.42
C VAL A 71 4.03 -4.76 1.51
N ALA A 72 4.25 -4.64 0.20
CA ALA A 72 3.63 -5.56 -0.76
C ALA A 72 4.41 -6.88 -0.88
N ASN A 73 3.68 -7.98 -0.95
CA ASN A 73 4.22 -9.29 -1.28
C ASN A 73 3.55 -9.90 -2.52
N ARG A 74 2.66 -9.15 -3.13
CA ARG A 74 1.99 -9.53 -4.37
C ARG A 74 1.73 -8.27 -5.16
N ILE A 75 2.08 -8.30 -6.45
CA ILE A 75 1.95 -7.15 -7.33
C ILE A 75 0.89 -7.45 -8.39
N ILE A 76 -0.06 -6.54 -8.52
CA ILE A 76 -1.08 -6.61 -9.57
C ILE A 76 -0.95 -5.33 -10.39
N GLU A 77 -0.58 -5.48 -11.65
CA GLU A 77 -0.45 -4.35 -12.55
C GLU A 77 -1.62 -4.33 -13.53
N LEU A 78 -2.34 -3.21 -13.56
CA LEU A 78 -3.44 -3.02 -14.50
C LEU A 78 -2.89 -2.39 -15.78
N THR A 79 -3.07 -3.07 -16.91
CA THR A 79 -2.58 -2.60 -18.21
C THR A 79 -3.75 -2.37 -19.17
N PRO A 80 -3.54 -1.65 -20.28
CA PRO A 80 -4.63 -1.43 -21.25
C PRO A 80 -5.23 -2.71 -21.81
N ASN A 81 -4.44 -3.80 -21.90
CA ASN A 81 -4.88 -5.03 -22.54
C ASN A 81 -4.95 -6.22 -21.61
N GLY A 82 -4.86 -6.01 -20.29
CA GLY A 82 -4.96 -7.10 -19.34
C GLY A 82 -4.34 -6.79 -18.00
N ILE A 83 -4.15 -7.84 -17.19
CA ILE A 83 -3.65 -7.74 -15.84
C ILE A 83 -2.42 -8.63 -15.69
N ILE A 84 -1.40 -8.11 -15.02
CA ILE A 84 -0.24 -8.91 -14.60
C ILE A 84 -0.36 -9.11 -13.09
N ASP A 85 -0.36 -10.36 -12.64
CA ASP A 85 -0.52 -10.73 -11.24
C ASP A 85 0.61 -11.67 -10.83
N ARG A 86 1.49 -11.21 -9.94
CA ARG A 86 2.65 -11.99 -9.51
C ARG A 86 2.80 -11.93 -7.99
N ILE A 87 3.05 -13.07 -7.39
CA ILE A 87 3.36 -13.18 -5.96
C ILE A 87 4.87 -13.03 -5.81
N MET A 88 5.32 -11.80 -5.65
CA MET A 88 6.74 -11.47 -5.50
C MET A 88 6.89 -10.07 -4.94
N GLU A 89 8.08 -9.75 -4.43
CA GLU A 89 8.37 -8.40 -3.96
C GLU A 89 8.54 -7.45 -5.14
N TYR A 90 8.36 -6.16 -4.88
CA TYR A 90 8.34 -5.15 -5.93
C TYR A 90 9.67 -5.05 -6.69
N ASP A 91 10.82 -5.09 -5.99
CA ASP A 91 12.12 -5.01 -6.66
C ASP A 91 12.35 -6.21 -7.57
N ASP A 92 11.89 -7.39 -7.17
CA ASP A 92 11.95 -8.57 -8.03
C ASP A 92 11.04 -8.43 -9.23
N TYR A 93 9.86 -7.83 -9.04
CA TYR A 93 8.88 -7.62 -10.10
C TYR A 93 9.43 -6.72 -11.21
N ILE A 94 10.03 -5.59 -10.85
CA ILE A 94 10.51 -4.63 -11.83
C ILE A 94 11.74 -5.09 -12.60
N THR A 95 12.44 -6.12 -12.10
CA THR A 95 13.63 -6.67 -12.75
C THR A 95 13.38 -8.05 -13.39
N ASP A 96 12.17 -8.59 -13.26
CA ASP A 96 11.83 -9.92 -13.78
C ASP A 96 11.69 -9.90 -15.31
N PRO A 97 12.45 -10.74 -16.06
CA PRO A 97 12.37 -10.77 -17.53
C PRO A 97 11.00 -11.21 -18.04
N MET A 98 10.31 -12.11 -17.34
CA MET A 98 8.99 -12.57 -17.75
C MET A 98 7.95 -11.46 -17.59
N VAL A 99 8.07 -10.68 -16.54
CA VAL A 99 7.20 -9.51 -16.32
C VAL A 99 7.45 -8.48 -17.42
N ALA A 100 8.71 -8.22 -17.76
CA ALA A 100 9.05 -7.27 -18.81
C ALA A 100 8.43 -7.68 -20.15
N GLU A 101 8.46 -8.98 -20.47
CA GLU A 101 7.87 -9.53 -21.69
C GLU A 101 6.34 -9.36 -21.67
N LEU A 102 5.69 -9.66 -20.54
CA LEU A 102 4.25 -9.48 -20.41
C LEU A 102 3.84 -8.01 -20.53
N ARG A 103 4.60 -7.11 -19.93
CA ARG A 103 4.34 -5.68 -20.03
C ARG A 103 4.44 -5.22 -21.47
N GLU A 104 5.43 -5.67 -22.21
CA GLU A 104 5.58 -5.31 -23.61
C GLU A 104 4.34 -5.72 -24.42
N LYS A 105 3.81 -6.91 -24.17
CA LYS A 105 2.62 -7.40 -24.87
C LYS A 105 1.35 -6.67 -24.47
N LEU A 106 1.18 -6.39 -23.20
CA LEU A 106 -0.09 -5.88 -22.67
C LEU A 106 -0.23 -4.36 -22.77
N TYR A 107 0.87 -3.63 -22.98
CA TYR A 107 0.83 -2.18 -23.19
C TYR A 107 0.76 -1.77 -24.67
N LYS A 108 0.87 -2.69 -25.59
CA LYS A 108 0.78 -2.40 -27.03
C LYS A 108 -0.65 -2.21 -27.51
#